data_4cd69f817155d1c6772af1728f5b7a2e
#
_entry.id   4cd69f817155d1c6772af1728f5b7a2e
#
_cell.length_a   1.000
_cell.length_b   1.000
_cell.length_c   1.000
_cell.angle_alpha   90.00
_cell.angle_beta   90.00
_cell.angle_gamma   90.00
#
_symmetry.space_group_name_H-M   'P 1'
#
loop_
_entity.id
_entity.type
_entity.pdbx_description
1 polymer ?
#
loop_
_entity_poly.entity_id
_entity_poly.type
_entity_poly.pdbx_seq_one_letter_code
_entity_poly.pdbx_strand_id
1 'polypeptide(L)'
;ILQCIVDKLSGVNRTLVTIVTQMIEEAKKLPEYQIVREMPGVGDPLAARFFGSAGDIRRFKNSKALVAYAGIDSPPDESGDFSSTHRHITKKGSKVFRDTGYEIMMALRAQKRTWEKVRKNPEVYDYMLRKEAEGKPPKVAKIAALNKFLRIIYARIKELYDNMALAERAKTKTRSKTRAKTKVTA
;
A
#
# COMPACT_ATOMS: atom_id res chain seq x y z
N ILE A 1 41.52 -1.57 -14.21
CA ILE A 1 40.57 -2.30 -13.33
C ILE A 1 39.57 -1.32 -12.70
N LEU A 2 40.00 -0.26 -12.03
CA LEU A 2 39.10 0.68 -11.37
C LEU A 2 38.09 1.31 -12.35
N GLN A 3 38.57 1.81 -13.50
CA GLN A 3 37.70 2.38 -14.53
C GLN A 3 36.64 1.39 -15.02
N CYS A 4 37.01 0.15 -15.26
CA CYS A 4 36.07 -0.91 -15.68
C CYS A 4 34.98 -1.17 -14.62
N ILE A 5 35.30 -1.07 -13.31
CA ILE A 5 34.33 -1.20 -12.23
C ILE A 5 33.37 -0.01 -12.25
N VAL A 6 33.88 1.21 -12.39
CA VAL A 6 33.07 2.43 -12.46
C VAL A 6 32.14 2.39 -13.66
N ASP A 7 32.58 1.97 -14.82
CA ASP A 7 31.78 1.86 -16.04
C ASP A 7 30.64 0.83 -15.89
N LYS A 8 30.94 -0.33 -15.28
CA LYS A 8 29.91 -1.34 -14.96
C LYS A 8 28.88 -0.82 -13.97
N LEU A 9 29.30 -0.18 -12.88
CA LEU A 9 28.41 0.42 -11.88
C LEU A 9 27.50 1.50 -12.53
N SER A 10 28.08 2.34 -13.39
CA SER A 10 27.33 3.37 -14.11
C SER A 10 26.32 2.76 -15.08
N GLY A 11 26.67 1.64 -15.75
CA GLY A 11 25.76 0.90 -16.60
C GLY A 11 24.59 0.30 -15.83
N VAL A 12 24.85 -0.37 -14.71
CA VAL A 12 23.83 -0.93 -13.83
C VAL A 12 22.90 0.16 -13.30
N ASN A 13 23.46 1.29 -12.87
CA ASN A 13 22.67 2.40 -12.33
C ASN A 13 21.74 2.99 -13.40
N ARG A 14 22.20 3.15 -14.66
CA ARG A 14 21.34 3.60 -15.77
C ARG A 14 20.19 2.63 -16.01
N THR A 15 20.48 1.33 -16.06
CA THR A 15 19.45 0.31 -16.22
C THR A 15 18.42 0.34 -15.09
N LEU A 16 18.86 0.47 -13.84
CA LEU A 16 17.98 0.61 -12.68
C LEU A 16 17.05 1.83 -12.80
N VAL A 17 17.60 2.99 -13.16
CA VAL A 17 16.80 4.21 -13.35
C VAL A 17 15.74 3.99 -14.43
N THR A 18 16.10 3.40 -15.55
CA THR A 18 15.16 3.10 -16.65
C THR A 18 14.03 2.18 -16.18
N ILE A 19 14.35 1.08 -15.49
CA ILE A 19 13.35 0.12 -14.98
C ILE A 19 12.43 0.80 -13.97
N VAL A 20 12.97 1.56 -13.02
CA VAL A 20 12.16 2.28 -12.02
C VAL A 20 11.24 3.30 -12.68
N THR A 21 11.71 4.02 -13.68
CA THR A 21 10.89 4.98 -14.43
C THR A 21 9.74 4.29 -15.14
N GLN A 22 10.00 3.19 -15.84
CA GLN A 22 8.96 2.39 -16.50
C GLN A 22 7.95 1.82 -15.50
N MET A 23 8.41 1.30 -14.34
CA MET A 23 7.52 0.85 -13.28
C MET A 23 6.59 1.96 -12.77
N ILE A 24 7.10 3.17 -12.62
CA ILE A 24 6.31 4.33 -12.18
C ILE A 24 5.26 4.69 -13.25
N GLU A 25 5.63 4.70 -14.52
CA GLU A 25 4.71 4.99 -15.63
C GLU A 25 3.58 3.97 -15.71
N GLU A 26 3.90 2.68 -15.58
CA GLU A 26 2.88 1.63 -15.55
C GLU A 26 1.99 1.73 -14.31
N ALA A 27 2.56 1.98 -13.14
CA ALA A 27 1.80 2.14 -11.90
C ALA A 27 0.85 3.34 -11.96
N LYS A 28 1.24 4.45 -12.61
CA LYS A 28 0.38 5.65 -12.77
C LYS A 28 -0.88 5.40 -13.59
N LYS A 29 -0.92 4.35 -14.39
CA LYS A 29 -2.12 3.95 -15.16
C LYS A 29 -3.20 3.32 -14.26
N LEU A 30 -2.85 2.88 -13.06
CA LEU A 30 -3.80 2.29 -12.12
C LEU A 30 -4.67 3.37 -11.48
N PRO A 31 -6.01 3.22 -11.46
CA PRO A 31 -6.91 4.22 -10.87
C PRO A 31 -6.64 4.43 -9.37
N GLU A 32 -6.19 3.40 -8.66
CA GLU A 32 -5.84 3.45 -7.24
C GLU A 32 -4.46 4.03 -6.94
N TYR A 33 -3.65 4.35 -7.95
CA TYR A 33 -2.29 4.83 -7.75
C TYR A 33 -2.22 6.05 -6.84
N GLN A 34 -3.09 7.03 -7.04
CA GLN A 34 -3.10 8.26 -6.27
C GLN A 34 -3.41 8.02 -4.79
N ILE A 35 -4.26 7.06 -4.47
CA ILE A 35 -4.60 6.72 -3.08
C ILE A 35 -3.35 6.33 -2.30
N VAL A 36 -2.49 5.50 -2.90
CA VAL A 36 -1.24 5.06 -2.26
C VAL A 36 -0.20 6.18 -2.28
N ARG A 37 -0.10 6.90 -3.40
CA ARG A 37 0.88 7.99 -3.60
C ARG A 37 0.68 9.17 -2.64
N GLU A 38 -0.56 9.46 -2.24
CA GLU A 38 -0.91 10.53 -1.32
C GLU A 38 -0.63 10.18 0.15
N MET A 39 -0.43 8.91 0.46
CA MET A 39 -0.12 8.50 1.82
C MET A 39 1.24 9.02 2.28
N PRO A 40 1.37 9.45 3.55
CA PRO A 40 2.64 9.87 4.11
C PRO A 40 3.70 8.77 4.00
N GLY A 41 4.94 9.15 3.67
CA GLY A 41 6.05 8.21 3.49
C GLY A 41 6.10 7.58 2.09
N VAL A 42 5.11 7.81 1.22
CA VAL A 42 5.07 7.20 -0.11
C VAL A 42 5.50 8.20 -1.18
N GLY A 43 6.60 7.88 -1.88
CA GLY A 43 7.05 8.50 -3.12
C GLY A 43 6.66 7.67 -4.35
N ASP A 44 6.88 8.18 -5.56
CA ASP A 44 6.57 7.45 -6.79
C ASP A 44 7.25 6.07 -6.88
N PRO A 45 8.56 5.92 -6.54
CA PRO A 45 9.20 4.61 -6.57
C PRO A 45 8.59 3.61 -5.59
N LEU A 46 8.23 4.07 -4.37
CA LEU A 46 7.62 3.20 -3.37
C LEU A 46 6.18 2.84 -3.72
N ALA A 47 5.41 3.75 -4.33
CA ALA A 47 4.08 3.45 -4.84
C ALA A 47 4.13 2.41 -5.96
N ALA A 48 5.05 2.56 -6.92
CA ALA A 48 5.23 1.60 -8.00
C ALA A 48 5.64 0.21 -7.47
N ARG A 49 6.60 0.15 -6.53
CA ARG A 49 7.00 -1.11 -5.87
C ARG A 49 5.87 -1.72 -5.04
N PHE A 50 5.04 -0.90 -4.41
CA PHE A 50 3.88 -1.37 -3.66
C PHE A 50 2.93 -2.15 -4.59
N PHE A 51 2.51 -1.56 -5.72
CA PHE A 51 1.63 -2.23 -6.67
C PHE A 51 2.33 -3.39 -7.39
N GLY A 52 3.59 -3.25 -7.79
CA GLY A 52 4.36 -4.33 -8.40
C GLY A 52 4.52 -5.56 -7.49
N SER A 53 4.58 -5.37 -6.17
CA SER A 53 4.72 -6.47 -5.21
C SER A 53 3.39 -7.00 -4.67
N ALA A 54 2.35 -6.16 -4.59
CA ALA A 54 1.01 -6.56 -4.17
C ALA A 54 0.20 -7.18 -5.31
N GLY A 55 0.39 -6.69 -6.54
CA GLY A 55 -0.52 -6.95 -7.66
C GLY A 55 -1.89 -6.31 -7.44
N ASP A 56 -2.92 -6.88 -8.03
CA ASP A 56 -4.28 -6.38 -7.88
C ASP A 56 -4.78 -6.54 -6.44
N ILE A 57 -5.06 -5.42 -5.80
CA ILE A 57 -5.54 -5.39 -4.40
C ILE A 57 -6.93 -6.02 -4.26
N ARG A 58 -7.74 -6.04 -5.31
CA ARG A 58 -9.09 -6.63 -5.30
C ARG A 58 -9.09 -8.15 -5.14
N ARG A 59 -7.96 -8.81 -5.45
CA ARG A 59 -7.82 -10.26 -5.24
C ARG A 59 -7.88 -10.67 -3.77
N PHE A 60 -7.64 -9.74 -2.86
CA PHE A 60 -7.70 -10.00 -1.42
C PHE A 60 -9.13 -9.90 -0.91
N LYS A 61 -9.63 -10.95 -0.29
CA LYS A 61 -11.00 -11.03 0.25
C LYS A 61 -11.30 -9.92 1.29
N ASN A 62 -10.31 -9.52 2.06
CA ASN A 62 -10.41 -8.51 3.10
C ASN A 62 -9.02 -7.95 3.46
N SER A 63 -9.00 -6.90 4.27
CA SER A 63 -7.75 -6.26 4.72
C SER A 63 -6.86 -7.19 5.54
N LYS A 64 -7.42 -8.18 6.26
CA LYS A 64 -6.64 -9.18 7.01
C LYS A 64 -5.85 -10.07 6.05
N ALA A 65 -6.44 -10.44 4.90
CA ALA A 65 -5.74 -11.23 3.88
C ALA A 65 -4.55 -10.47 3.27
N LEU A 66 -4.68 -9.15 3.07
CA LEU A 66 -3.56 -8.31 2.62
C LEU A 66 -2.45 -8.23 3.68
N VAL A 67 -2.80 -8.12 4.95
CA VAL A 67 -1.85 -8.14 6.08
C VAL A 67 -1.13 -9.48 6.18
N ALA A 68 -1.86 -10.59 6.03
CA ALA A 68 -1.29 -11.95 6.00
C ALA A 68 -0.38 -12.15 4.78
N TYR A 69 -0.74 -11.59 3.61
CA TYR A 69 0.12 -11.61 2.43
C TYR A 69 1.44 -10.87 2.65
N ALA A 70 1.46 -9.80 3.46
CA ALA A 70 2.70 -9.16 3.89
C ALA A 70 3.47 -10.02 4.94
N GLY A 71 2.82 -11.00 5.54
CA GLY A 71 3.38 -11.83 6.62
C GLY A 71 3.69 -11.02 7.89
N ILE A 72 2.89 -10.00 8.17
CA ILE A 72 2.97 -9.16 9.38
C ILE A 72 1.83 -9.42 10.35
N ASP A 73 0.99 -10.39 10.05
CA ASP A 73 0.02 -10.95 10.97
C ASP A 73 0.73 -11.61 12.16
N SER A 74 0.10 -11.54 13.30
CA SER A 74 0.59 -12.16 14.54
C SER A 74 -0.58 -12.97 15.12
N PRO A 75 -0.72 -14.24 14.71
CA PRO A 75 -1.77 -15.08 15.24
C PRO A 75 -1.58 -15.27 16.75
N PRO A 76 -2.65 -15.58 17.49
CA PRO A 76 -2.51 -16.00 18.87
C PRO A 76 -1.65 -17.29 18.92
N ASP A 77 -0.73 -17.30 19.86
CA ASP A 77 0.08 -18.48 20.19
C ASP A 77 -0.48 -19.02 21.52
N GLU A 78 -1.47 -19.87 21.38
CA GLU A 78 -2.26 -20.42 22.48
C GLU A 78 -2.21 -21.95 22.41
N SER A 79 -1.85 -22.59 23.51
CA SER A 79 -1.86 -24.02 23.64
C SER A 79 -2.41 -24.38 25.03
N GLY A 80 -3.65 -24.87 25.09
CA GLY A 80 -4.36 -25.13 26.36
C GLY A 80 -4.47 -23.86 27.19
N ASP A 81 -4.04 -23.86 28.42
CA ASP A 81 -4.07 -22.72 29.34
C ASP A 81 -2.92 -21.72 29.11
N PHE A 82 -2.01 -22.00 28.16
CA PHE A 82 -0.87 -21.13 27.87
C PHE A 82 -1.21 -20.10 26.78
N SER A 83 -1.08 -18.82 27.11
CA SER A 83 -1.16 -17.70 26.15
C SER A 83 0.15 -16.92 26.17
N SER A 84 0.85 -16.90 25.03
CA SER A 84 2.11 -16.19 24.90
C SER A 84 1.88 -14.67 24.91
N THR A 85 2.61 -13.97 25.77
CA THR A 85 2.64 -12.49 25.81
C THR A 85 3.52 -11.88 24.74
N HIS A 86 4.46 -12.66 24.19
CA HIS A 86 5.40 -12.24 23.15
C HIS A 86 5.05 -12.86 21.79
N ARG A 87 4.29 -12.12 20.98
CA ARG A 87 3.87 -12.59 19.66
C ARG A 87 4.80 -12.07 18.57
N HIS A 88 5.23 -12.97 17.70
CA HIS A 88 6.03 -12.65 16.52
C HIS A 88 5.15 -12.59 15.27
N ILE A 89 5.59 -11.81 14.27
CA ILE A 89 4.96 -11.83 12.96
C ILE A 89 5.28 -13.15 12.25
N THR A 90 4.31 -13.65 11.45
CA THR A 90 4.44 -14.97 10.80
C THR A 90 5.55 -15.04 9.77
N LYS A 91 5.85 -13.93 9.09
CA LYS A 91 6.76 -13.83 7.93
C LYS A 91 6.40 -14.80 6.78
N LYS A 92 5.26 -15.48 6.84
CA LYS A 92 4.76 -16.44 5.84
C LYS A 92 4.12 -15.76 4.62
N GLY A 93 4.60 -14.61 4.21
CA GLY A 93 4.03 -13.88 3.09
C GLY A 93 5.11 -13.36 2.15
N SER A 94 4.72 -12.45 1.26
CA SER A 94 5.65 -11.82 0.34
C SER A 94 6.69 -10.98 1.08
N LYS A 95 7.95 -11.42 1.00
CA LYS A 95 9.08 -10.68 1.56
C LYS A 95 9.21 -9.29 0.91
N VAL A 96 9.10 -9.24 -0.42
CA VAL A 96 9.24 -7.99 -1.19
C VAL A 96 8.17 -6.98 -0.79
N PHE A 97 6.92 -7.42 -0.66
CA PHE A 97 5.82 -6.56 -0.22
C PHE A 97 6.00 -6.06 1.22
N ARG A 98 6.42 -6.93 2.13
CA ARG A 98 6.75 -6.55 3.51
C ARG A 98 7.90 -5.56 3.59
N ASP A 99 8.98 -5.78 2.83
CA ASP A 99 10.15 -4.90 2.82
C ASP A 99 9.77 -3.51 2.26
N THR A 100 9.00 -3.46 1.16
CA THR A 100 8.46 -2.21 0.61
C THR A 100 7.59 -1.47 1.64
N GLY A 101 6.70 -2.18 2.33
CA GLY A 101 5.89 -1.60 3.39
C GLY A 101 6.73 -1.07 4.55
N TYR A 102 7.79 -1.77 4.92
CA TYR A 102 8.71 -1.32 5.97
C TYR A 102 9.48 -0.07 5.55
N GLU A 103 9.95 0.02 4.30
CA GLU A 103 10.58 1.22 3.75
C GLU A 103 9.63 2.43 3.78
N ILE A 104 8.35 2.23 3.46
CA ILE A 104 7.33 3.28 3.60
C ILE A 104 7.25 3.76 5.06
N MET A 105 7.26 2.85 6.02
CA MET A 105 7.23 3.22 7.45
C MET A 105 8.52 3.91 7.91
N MET A 106 9.67 3.56 7.34
CA MET A 106 10.93 4.26 7.58
C MET A 106 10.87 5.70 7.05
N ALA A 107 10.41 5.87 5.81
CA ALA A 107 10.22 7.19 5.20
C ALA A 107 9.19 8.03 5.98
N LEU A 108 8.07 7.42 6.40
CA LEU A 108 7.07 8.07 7.23
C LEU A 108 7.65 8.56 8.56
N ARG A 109 8.46 7.73 9.23
CA ARG A 109 9.09 8.10 10.52
C ARG A 109 10.09 9.25 10.39
N ALA A 110 10.75 9.36 9.24
CA ALA A 110 11.67 10.46 8.93
C ALA A 110 10.95 11.79 8.65
N GLN A 111 9.65 11.76 8.31
CA GLN A 111 8.87 12.96 8.05
C GLN A 111 8.49 13.67 9.35
N LYS A 112 8.47 15.00 9.29
CA LYS A 112 7.93 15.81 10.39
C LYS A 112 6.41 15.90 10.28
N ARG A 113 5.71 15.95 11.41
CA ARG A 113 4.24 16.12 11.46
C ARG A 113 3.73 17.37 10.71
N THR A 114 4.60 18.36 10.52
CA THR A 114 4.29 19.59 9.79
C THR A 114 4.21 19.42 8.27
N TRP A 115 4.67 18.32 7.73
CA TRP A 115 4.61 18.08 6.29
C TRP A 115 3.18 17.89 5.81
N GLU A 116 2.87 18.45 4.64
CA GLU A 116 1.51 18.48 4.09
C GLU A 116 0.82 17.12 4.03
N LYS A 117 1.54 16.08 3.56
CA LYS A 117 1.00 14.73 3.50
C LYS A 117 0.66 14.15 4.88
N VAL A 118 1.48 14.44 5.90
CA VAL A 118 1.25 13.99 7.28
C VAL A 118 0.07 14.73 7.88
N ARG A 119 -0.12 16.02 7.55
CA ARG A 119 -1.30 16.77 7.99
C ARG A 119 -2.59 16.24 7.41
N LYS A 120 -2.58 15.88 6.11
CA LYS A 120 -3.76 15.34 5.42
C LYS A 120 -4.13 13.92 5.88
N ASN A 121 -3.15 13.10 6.24
CA ASN A 121 -3.34 11.70 6.62
C ASN A 121 -2.50 11.35 7.87
N PRO A 122 -2.83 11.92 9.05
CA PRO A 122 -2.01 11.76 10.26
C PRO A 122 -2.14 10.38 10.93
N GLU A 123 -3.16 9.61 10.59
CA GLU A 123 -3.61 8.46 11.36
C GLU A 123 -2.53 7.38 11.54
N VAL A 124 -1.72 7.15 10.51
CA VAL A 124 -0.65 6.13 10.55
C VAL A 124 0.56 6.67 11.33
N TYR A 125 0.90 7.94 11.09
CA TYR A 125 2.01 8.60 11.76
C TYR A 125 1.77 8.71 13.28
N ASP A 126 0.60 9.24 13.65
CA ASP A 126 0.21 9.40 15.07
C ASP A 126 0.09 8.04 15.77
N TYR A 127 -0.42 7.02 15.07
CA TYR A 127 -0.47 5.66 15.59
C TYR A 127 0.92 5.09 15.87
N MET A 128 1.87 5.31 14.96
CA MET A 128 3.26 4.86 15.14
C MET A 128 3.90 5.53 16.36
N LEU A 129 3.76 6.86 16.48
CA LEU A 129 4.28 7.61 17.63
C LEU A 129 3.65 7.16 18.95
N ARG A 130 2.34 6.92 18.95
CA ARG A 130 1.64 6.39 20.12
C ARG A 130 2.20 5.04 20.55
N LYS A 131 2.49 4.13 19.60
CA LYS A 131 3.09 2.83 19.91
C LYS A 131 4.50 2.95 20.46
N GLU A 132 5.29 3.92 19.99
CA GLU A 132 6.59 4.23 20.59
C GLU A 132 6.44 4.78 22.01
N ALA A 133 5.48 5.68 22.25
CA ALA A 133 5.19 6.23 23.57
C ALA A 133 4.66 5.18 24.58
N GLU A 134 3.96 4.14 24.08
CA GLU A 134 3.57 2.95 24.88
C GLU A 134 4.77 2.04 25.24
N GLY A 135 6.01 2.45 24.94
CA GLY A 135 7.24 1.68 25.23
C GLY A 135 7.52 0.55 24.23
N LYS A 136 6.83 0.47 23.10
CA LYS A 136 7.13 -0.55 22.09
C LYS A 136 8.43 -0.22 21.35
N PRO A 137 9.30 -1.23 21.11
CA PRO A 137 10.50 -1.03 20.32
C PRO A 137 10.19 -0.41 18.95
N PRO A 138 11.05 0.47 18.40
CA PRO A 138 10.77 1.19 17.14
C PRO A 138 10.46 0.29 15.94
N LYS A 139 11.05 -0.91 15.88
CA LYS A 139 10.73 -1.91 14.84
C LYS A 139 9.29 -2.43 14.98
N VAL A 140 8.86 -2.71 16.20
CA VAL A 140 7.51 -3.20 16.51
C VAL A 140 6.47 -2.12 16.22
N ALA A 141 6.75 -0.86 16.62
CA ALA A 141 5.87 0.27 16.33
C ALA A 141 5.68 0.47 14.82
N LYS A 142 6.75 0.36 14.01
CA LYS A 142 6.67 0.44 12.55
C LYS A 142 5.83 -0.71 11.95
N ILE A 143 5.99 -1.94 12.42
CA ILE A 143 5.18 -3.08 11.93
C ILE A 143 3.70 -2.91 12.31
N ALA A 144 3.40 -2.42 13.51
CA ALA A 144 2.04 -2.10 13.91
C ALA A 144 1.44 -0.97 13.03
N ALA A 145 2.23 0.06 12.73
CA ALA A 145 1.84 1.14 11.83
C ALA A 145 1.62 0.63 10.39
N LEU A 146 2.47 -0.28 9.90
CA LEU A 146 2.30 -0.93 8.60
C LEU A 146 0.99 -1.71 8.52
N ASN A 147 0.63 -2.45 9.56
CA ASN A 147 -0.66 -3.15 9.62
C ASN A 147 -1.82 -2.15 9.49
N LYS A 148 -1.79 -1.03 10.22
CA LYS A 148 -2.80 0.02 10.10
C LYS A 148 -2.82 0.65 8.71
N PHE A 149 -1.65 0.95 8.14
CA PHE A 149 -1.50 1.48 6.78
C PHE A 149 -2.15 0.58 5.74
N LEU A 150 -1.85 -0.72 5.74
CA LEU A 150 -2.43 -1.67 4.79
C LEU A 150 -3.96 -1.75 4.89
N ARG A 151 -4.50 -1.68 6.10
CA ARG A 151 -5.96 -1.67 6.30
C ARG A 151 -6.62 -0.41 5.76
N ILE A 152 -6.01 0.75 5.95
CA ILE A 152 -6.50 2.02 5.42
C ILE A 152 -6.45 2.01 3.88
N ILE A 153 -5.33 1.60 3.31
CA ILE A 153 -5.17 1.49 1.85
C ILE A 153 -6.21 0.54 1.26
N TYR A 154 -6.38 -0.64 1.83
CA TYR A 154 -7.38 -1.60 1.38
C TYR A 154 -8.79 -1.01 1.38
N ALA A 155 -9.19 -0.33 2.45
CA ALA A 155 -10.51 0.29 2.56
C ALA A 155 -10.73 1.38 1.51
N ARG A 156 -9.75 2.28 1.33
CA ARG A 156 -9.83 3.37 0.34
C ARG A 156 -9.85 2.86 -1.10
N ILE A 157 -9.06 1.83 -1.41
CA ILE A 157 -9.07 1.22 -2.75
C ILE A 157 -10.41 0.53 -3.01
N LYS A 158 -10.94 -0.19 -2.04
CA LYS A 158 -12.25 -0.82 -2.17
C LYS A 158 -13.34 0.21 -2.42
N GLU A 159 -13.37 1.29 -1.64
CA GLU A 159 -14.32 2.39 -1.82
C GLU A 159 -14.22 3.02 -3.22
N LEU A 160 -13.00 3.23 -3.73
CA LEU A 160 -12.81 3.72 -5.10
C LEU A 160 -13.49 2.82 -6.13
N TYR A 161 -13.25 1.50 -6.08
CA TYR A 161 -13.82 0.57 -7.04
C TYR A 161 -15.33 0.40 -6.87
N ASP A 162 -15.85 0.42 -5.65
CA ASP A 162 -17.29 0.40 -5.39
C ASP A 162 -17.96 1.65 -5.99
N ASN A 163 -17.37 2.84 -5.84
CA ASN A 163 -17.84 4.08 -6.43
C ASN A 163 -17.77 4.06 -7.98
N MET A 164 -16.71 3.52 -8.56
CA MET A 164 -16.59 3.35 -10.01
C MET A 164 -17.68 2.42 -10.55
N ALA A 165 -17.93 1.29 -9.89
CA ALA A 165 -18.98 0.36 -10.27
C ALA A 165 -20.39 0.97 -10.17
N LEU A 166 -20.65 1.78 -9.15
CA LEU A 166 -21.92 2.52 -9.02
C LEU A 166 -22.10 3.55 -10.14
N ALA A 167 -21.04 4.28 -10.49
CA ALA A 167 -21.07 5.25 -11.58
C ALA A 167 -21.32 4.59 -12.95
N GLU A 168 -20.74 3.42 -13.20
CA GLU A 168 -20.98 2.65 -14.44
C GLU A 168 -22.41 2.15 -14.52
N ARG A 169 -22.95 1.62 -13.43
CA ARG A 169 -24.37 1.19 -13.36
C ARG A 169 -25.34 2.33 -13.61
N ALA A 170 -25.05 3.53 -13.07
CA ALA A 170 -25.85 4.73 -13.31
C ALA A 170 -25.84 5.14 -14.79
N LYS A 171 -24.66 5.16 -15.44
CA LYS A 171 -24.50 5.46 -16.87
C LYS A 171 -25.28 4.47 -17.75
N THR A 172 -25.21 3.17 -17.45
CA THR A 172 -25.91 2.12 -18.19
C THR A 172 -27.43 2.29 -18.07
N LYS A 173 -27.94 2.62 -16.87
CA LYS A 173 -29.36 2.85 -16.62
C LYS A 173 -29.92 4.08 -17.36
N THR A 174 -29.11 5.14 -17.44
CA THR A 174 -29.46 6.35 -18.22
C THR A 174 -29.51 6.04 -19.72
N ARG A 175 -28.51 5.33 -20.24
CA ARG A 175 -28.42 4.94 -21.66
C ARG A 175 -29.59 4.04 -22.11
N SER A 176 -30.01 3.11 -21.25
CA SER A 176 -31.15 2.26 -21.52
C SER A 176 -32.48 3.04 -21.55
N LYS A 177 -32.66 4.01 -20.64
CA LYS A 177 -33.84 4.90 -20.63
C LYS A 177 -33.94 5.79 -21.87
N THR A 178 -32.80 6.35 -22.32
CA THR A 178 -32.76 7.18 -23.54
C THR A 178 -33.07 6.36 -24.76
N ARG A 179 -32.50 5.14 -24.89
CA ARG A 179 -32.80 4.22 -26.01
C ARG A 179 -34.26 3.75 -26.07
N ALA A 180 -34.90 3.58 -24.90
CA ALA A 180 -36.30 3.26 -24.82
C ALA A 180 -37.19 4.42 -25.27
N LYS A 181 -36.86 5.67 -24.89
CA LYS A 181 -37.63 6.85 -25.35
C LYS A 181 -37.54 7.06 -26.87
N THR A 182 -36.36 6.88 -27.48
CA THR A 182 -36.19 7.02 -28.94
C THR A 182 -36.96 5.97 -29.76
N LYS A 183 -37.20 4.78 -29.19
CA LYS A 183 -38.01 3.74 -29.87
C LYS A 183 -39.52 3.97 -29.81
N VAL A 184 -40.03 4.82 -28.92
CA VAL A 184 -41.46 5.12 -28.76
C VAL A 184 -41.87 6.32 -29.63
N THR A 185 -40.89 7.13 -30.11
CA THR A 185 -41.12 8.32 -30.93
C THR A 185 -40.82 8.10 -32.44
N ALA A 186 -40.48 6.88 -32.85
CA ALA A 186 -40.32 6.46 -34.24
C ALA A 186 -41.41 5.41 -34.60
#